data_8872cb55e54e3129a4bafac528ad433b
#
_entry.id   8872cb55e54e3129a4bafac528ad433b
#
_cell.length_a   1.000
_cell.length_b   1.000
_cell.length_c   1.000
_cell.angle_alpha   90.00
_cell.angle_beta   90.00
_cell.angle_gamma   90.00
#
_symmetry.space_group_name_H-M   'P 1'
#
loop_
_entity.id
_entity.type
_entity.pdbx_description
1 polymer ?
#
loop_
_entity_poly.entity_id
_entity_poly.type
_entity_poly.pdbx_seq_one_letter_code
_entity_poly.pdbx_strand_id
1 'polypeptide(L)'
;MFTRVAAMELGARGIRVNAIAPGSTLTGLTAMAFTRPQIEQGFLRHTPMGRLGQPEDIAQAVLYLASPLSAWVTGHLLVVDGGQSLRGLPLYLENLTAA
;
A
#
# COMPACT_ATOMS: atom_id res chain seq x y z
N MET A 1 8.21 3.46 -12.69
CA MET A 1 8.74 3.66 -14.05
C MET A 1 8.62 2.40 -14.91
N PHE A 2 9.12 1.26 -14.41
CA PHE A 2 9.01 -0.01 -15.14
C PHE A 2 7.56 -0.36 -15.53
N THR A 3 6.62 -0.21 -14.60
CA THR A 3 5.21 -0.50 -14.86
C THR A 3 4.66 0.31 -16.02
N ARG A 4 4.99 1.58 -16.08
CA ARG A 4 4.49 2.48 -17.13
C ARG A 4 5.07 2.13 -18.49
N VAL A 5 6.36 1.84 -18.53
CA VAL A 5 7.05 1.45 -19.78
C VAL A 5 6.49 0.12 -20.29
N ALA A 6 6.38 -0.87 -19.41
CA ALA A 6 5.82 -2.17 -19.78
C ALA A 6 4.38 -2.06 -20.26
N ALA A 7 3.57 -1.23 -19.60
CA ALA A 7 2.19 -1.00 -20.01
C ALA A 7 2.11 -0.40 -21.42
N MET A 8 2.98 0.56 -21.72
CA MET A 8 3.02 1.17 -23.05
C MET A 8 3.41 0.17 -24.13
N GLU A 9 4.38 -0.69 -23.83
CA GLU A 9 4.87 -1.65 -24.81
C GLU A 9 3.89 -2.81 -25.04
N LEU A 10 3.19 -3.24 -24.01
CA LEU A 10 2.36 -4.44 -24.05
C LEU A 10 0.89 -4.17 -24.30
N GLY A 11 0.47 -2.91 -24.24
CA GLY A 11 -0.93 -2.53 -24.39
C GLY A 11 -1.56 -2.97 -25.71
N ALA A 12 -0.81 -2.84 -26.80
CA ALA A 12 -1.29 -3.26 -28.12
C ALA A 12 -1.53 -4.77 -28.22
N ARG A 13 -0.93 -5.54 -27.33
CA ARG A 13 -1.11 -6.99 -27.23
C ARG A 13 -2.23 -7.39 -26.27
N GLY A 14 -2.96 -6.42 -25.74
CA GLY A 14 -4.02 -6.69 -24.77
C GLY A 14 -3.53 -7.06 -23.37
N ILE A 15 -2.26 -6.76 -23.06
CA ILE A 15 -1.69 -7.06 -21.74
C ILE A 15 -1.67 -5.78 -20.92
N ARG A 16 -2.26 -5.85 -19.73
CA ARG A 16 -2.26 -4.75 -18.77
C ARG A 16 -1.16 -4.97 -17.74
N VAL A 17 -0.50 -3.88 -17.36
CA VAL A 17 0.58 -3.92 -16.37
C VAL A 17 0.31 -2.79 -15.36
N ASN A 18 0.08 -3.17 -14.12
CA ASN A 18 -0.20 -2.26 -13.02
C ASN A 18 0.67 -2.60 -11.82
N ALA A 19 0.75 -1.69 -10.88
CA ALA A 19 1.48 -1.88 -9.64
C ALA A 19 0.61 -1.52 -8.45
N ILE A 20 0.92 -2.09 -7.29
CA ILE A 20 0.27 -1.77 -6.02
C ILE A 20 1.33 -1.23 -5.07
N ALA A 21 1.01 -0.14 -4.39
CA ALA A 21 1.82 0.43 -3.34
C ALA A 21 1.09 0.27 -1.99
N PRO A 22 1.43 -0.76 -1.20
CA PRO A 22 0.80 -0.96 0.10
C PRO A 22 1.29 0.07 1.12
N GLY A 23 0.42 0.45 2.03
CA GLY A 23 0.81 1.18 3.23
C GLY A 23 1.29 0.25 4.33
N SER A 24 1.24 0.75 5.57
CA SER A 24 1.63 -0.04 6.75
C SER A 24 0.66 -1.21 6.93
N THR A 25 1.14 -2.40 6.63
CA THR A 25 0.35 -3.62 6.63
C THR A 25 0.91 -4.59 7.66
N LEU A 26 0.01 -5.17 8.45
CA LEU A 26 0.39 -6.15 9.47
C LEU A 26 0.62 -7.50 8.80
N THR A 27 1.89 -7.91 8.75
CA THR A 27 2.30 -9.19 8.17
C THR A 27 3.19 -9.92 9.18
N GLY A 28 3.56 -11.16 8.88
CA GLY A 28 4.54 -11.87 9.69
C GLY A 28 5.87 -11.11 9.81
N LEU A 29 6.26 -10.40 8.75
CA LEU A 29 7.51 -9.62 8.74
C LEU A 29 7.40 -8.36 9.62
N THR A 30 6.26 -7.68 9.61
CA THR A 30 6.08 -6.41 10.33
C THR A 30 5.53 -6.57 11.73
N ALA A 31 5.02 -7.75 12.08
CA ALA A 31 4.35 -7.98 13.36
C ALA A 31 5.23 -7.61 14.56
N MET A 32 6.52 -7.90 14.50
CA MET A 32 7.43 -7.61 15.63
C MET A 32 7.55 -6.10 15.85
N ALA A 33 7.62 -5.30 14.79
CA ALA A 33 7.69 -3.84 14.92
C ALA A 33 6.41 -3.29 15.55
N PHE A 34 5.27 -3.82 15.19
CA PHE A 34 3.96 -3.35 15.67
C PHE A 34 3.58 -3.91 17.04
N THR A 35 4.43 -4.75 17.68
CA THR A 35 4.24 -5.11 19.08
C THR A 35 4.60 -3.95 20.03
N ARG A 36 5.33 -2.95 19.55
CA ARG A 36 5.67 -1.75 20.33
C ARG A 36 4.57 -0.71 20.20
N PRO A 37 3.85 -0.37 21.29
CA PRO A 37 2.72 0.56 21.21
C PRO A 37 3.07 1.92 20.62
N GLN A 38 4.28 2.44 20.92
CA GLN A 38 4.71 3.74 20.41
C GLN A 38 4.81 3.73 18.88
N ILE A 39 5.36 2.65 18.32
CA ILE A 39 5.52 2.51 16.87
C ILE A 39 4.15 2.36 16.22
N GLU A 40 3.32 1.45 16.73
CA GLU A 40 1.98 1.22 16.21
C GLU A 40 1.16 2.51 16.22
N GLN A 41 1.12 3.21 17.34
CA GLN A 41 0.36 4.45 17.45
C GLN A 41 0.87 5.54 16.52
N GLY A 42 2.20 5.60 16.30
CA GLY A 42 2.77 6.52 15.35
C GLY A 42 2.23 6.30 13.93
N PHE A 43 2.20 5.05 13.49
CA PHE A 43 1.65 4.71 12.19
C PHE A 43 0.15 4.98 12.13
N LEU A 44 -0.59 4.67 13.19
CA LEU A 44 -2.03 4.92 13.24
C LEU A 44 -2.37 6.41 13.15
N ARG A 45 -1.58 7.27 13.81
CA ARG A 45 -1.78 8.72 13.73
C ARG A 45 -1.59 9.25 12.30
N HIS A 46 -0.73 8.60 11.51
CA HIS A 46 -0.44 8.99 10.14
C HIS A 46 -1.33 8.28 9.12
N THR A 47 -2.25 7.45 9.58
CA THR A 47 -3.17 6.72 8.73
C THR A 47 -4.59 7.26 8.93
N PRO A 48 -5.12 8.04 7.99
CA PRO A 48 -6.47 8.61 8.13
C PRO A 48 -7.56 7.61 8.48
N MET A 49 -7.50 6.39 7.94
CA MET A 49 -8.50 5.36 8.24
C MET A 49 -8.34 4.74 9.63
N GLY A 50 -7.24 5.05 10.33
CA GLY A 50 -7.10 4.72 11.75
C GLY A 50 -6.85 3.25 12.07
N ARG A 51 -6.39 2.47 11.11
CA ARG A 51 -6.00 1.08 11.33
C ARG A 51 -4.84 0.69 10.42
N LEU A 52 -4.10 -0.34 10.84
CA LEU A 52 -3.12 -0.95 9.96
C LEU A 52 -3.82 -1.75 8.87
N GLY A 53 -3.20 -1.84 7.71
CA GLY A 53 -3.69 -2.71 6.66
C GLY A 53 -3.54 -4.17 7.03
N GLN A 54 -4.38 -5.00 6.47
CA GLN A 54 -4.28 -6.45 6.57
C GLN A 54 -3.89 -7.01 5.21
N PRO A 55 -3.27 -8.20 5.15
CA PRO A 55 -2.95 -8.82 3.86
C PRO A 55 -4.14 -8.89 2.92
N GLU A 56 -5.35 -9.08 3.46
CA GLU A 56 -6.59 -9.15 2.69
C GLU A 56 -6.89 -7.84 1.98
N ASP A 57 -6.52 -6.70 2.57
CA ASP A 57 -6.72 -5.40 1.92
C ASP A 57 -5.93 -5.32 0.61
N ILE A 58 -4.71 -5.86 0.62
CA ILE A 58 -3.85 -5.87 -0.56
C ILE A 58 -4.33 -6.94 -1.56
N ALA A 59 -4.74 -8.10 -1.06
CA ALA A 59 -5.27 -9.18 -1.89
C ALA A 59 -6.51 -8.72 -2.68
N GLN A 60 -7.40 -7.94 -2.05
CA GLN A 60 -8.57 -7.40 -2.73
C GLN A 60 -8.18 -6.46 -3.88
N ALA A 61 -7.15 -5.63 -3.68
CA ALA A 61 -6.65 -4.75 -4.73
C ALA A 61 -6.05 -5.54 -5.89
N VAL A 62 -5.29 -6.62 -5.58
CA VAL A 62 -4.75 -7.52 -6.61
C VAL A 62 -5.89 -8.16 -7.40
N LEU A 63 -6.93 -8.62 -6.70
CA LEU A 63 -8.09 -9.24 -7.35
C LEU A 63 -8.77 -8.26 -8.32
N TYR A 64 -8.95 -7.01 -7.90
CA TYR A 64 -9.51 -5.98 -8.78
C TYR A 64 -8.66 -5.80 -10.04
N LEU A 65 -7.33 -5.63 -9.88
CA LEU A 65 -6.44 -5.39 -11.01
C LEU A 65 -6.31 -6.61 -11.92
N ALA A 66 -6.47 -7.81 -11.39
CA ALA A 66 -6.39 -9.05 -12.16
C ALA A 66 -7.71 -9.42 -12.84
N SER A 67 -8.80 -8.74 -12.51
CA SER A 67 -10.13 -9.08 -12.99
C SER A 67 -10.57 -8.19 -14.14
N PRO A 68 -11.63 -8.59 -14.87
CA PRO A 68 -12.22 -7.75 -15.92
C PRO A 68 -12.77 -6.42 -15.42
N LEU A 69 -12.97 -6.26 -14.10
CA LEU A 69 -13.43 -5.00 -13.52
C LEU A 69 -12.46 -3.86 -13.80
N SER A 70 -11.19 -4.15 -13.98
CA SER A 70 -10.16 -3.15 -14.30
C SER A 70 -9.71 -3.21 -15.76
N ALA A 71 -10.58 -3.63 -16.67
CA ALA A 71 -10.23 -3.89 -18.07
C ALA A 71 -9.64 -2.67 -18.81
N TRP A 72 -9.95 -1.46 -18.37
CA TRP A 72 -9.46 -0.21 -18.98
C TRP A 72 -8.35 0.43 -18.16
N VAL A 73 -7.73 -0.30 -17.22
CA VAL A 73 -6.69 0.20 -16.29
C VAL A 73 -5.37 -0.44 -16.64
N THR A 74 -4.39 0.36 -17.08
CA THR A 74 -3.02 -0.10 -17.30
C THR A 74 -2.04 1.04 -17.02
N GLY A 75 -0.82 0.70 -16.64
CA GLY A 75 0.21 1.67 -16.30
C GLY A 75 -0.05 2.39 -14.99
N HIS A 76 -0.94 1.89 -14.16
CA HIS A 76 -1.41 2.56 -12.95
C HIS A 76 -0.69 2.04 -11.70
N LEU A 77 -0.40 2.97 -10.79
CA LEU A 77 0.06 2.64 -9.45
C LEU A 77 -1.13 2.84 -8.49
N LEU A 78 -1.67 1.72 -8.01
CA LEU A 78 -2.79 1.75 -7.07
C LEU A 78 -2.25 1.77 -5.64
N VAL A 79 -2.45 2.88 -4.96
CA VAL A 79 -2.04 3.04 -3.57
C VAL A 79 -3.12 2.46 -2.66
N VAL A 80 -2.73 1.52 -1.77
CA VAL A 80 -3.65 0.84 -0.86
C VAL A 80 -3.06 0.98 0.54
N ASP A 81 -3.36 2.10 1.22
CA ASP A 81 -2.62 2.52 2.40
C ASP A 81 -3.47 3.19 3.49
N GLY A 82 -4.78 3.13 3.37
CA GLY A 82 -5.66 3.80 4.33
C GLY A 82 -5.49 5.32 4.39
N GLY A 83 -4.88 5.90 3.36
CA GLY A 83 -4.61 7.33 3.29
C GLY A 83 -3.27 7.76 3.86
N GLN A 84 -2.42 6.81 4.26
CA GLN A 84 -1.13 7.13 4.90
C GLN A 84 -0.26 8.06 4.06
N SER A 85 -0.21 7.89 2.76
CA SER A 85 0.62 8.71 1.88
C SER A 85 0.21 10.19 1.87
N LEU A 86 -1.00 10.50 2.32
CA LEU A 86 -1.47 11.89 2.43
C LEU A 86 -0.87 12.61 3.63
N ARG A 87 -0.39 11.88 4.65
CA ARG A 87 0.19 12.42 5.89
C ARG A 87 1.68 12.11 6.04
N GLY A 88 2.23 11.22 5.20
CA GLY A 88 3.61 10.81 5.26
C GLY A 88 3.88 9.73 6.32
N LEU A 89 5.16 9.35 6.46
CA LEU A 89 5.58 8.33 7.41
C LEU A 89 5.94 8.96 8.76
N PRO A 90 5.61 8.30 9.88
CA PRO A 90 6.06 8.77 11.20
C PRO A 90 7.56 8.55 11.35
N LEU A 91 8.22 9.44 12.10
CA LEU A 91 9.62 9.28 12.45
C LEU A 91 9.73 8.33 13.63
N TYR A 92 10.51 7.27 13.48
CA TYR A 92 10.65 6.27 14.54
C TYR A 92 11.17 6.85 15.84
N LEU A 93 12.22 7.69 15.77
CA LEU A 93 12.81 8.29 16.97
C LEU A 93 11.80 9.18 17.69
N GLU A 94 11.03 9.95 16.96
CA GLU A 94 9.99 10.81 17.51
C GLU A 94 8.95 9.97 18.26
N ASN A 95 8.51 8.88 17.65
CA ASN A 95 7.50 8.01 18.26
C ASN A 95 8.02 7.21 19.45
N LEU A 96 9.31 6.91 19.49
CA LEU A 96 9.92 6.21 20.63
C LEU A 96 10.14 7.13 21.83
N THR A 97 10.33 8.43 21.61
CA THR A 97 10.57 9.41 22.66
C THR A 97 9.31 10.11 23.15
N ALA A 98 8.24 10.08 22.36
CA ALA A 98 6.94 10.63 22.76
C ALA A 98 6.24 9.64 23.68
N ALA A 99 6.50 9.76 24.95
CA ALA A 99 5.86 8.90 25.96
C ALA A 99 4.44 9.33 26.26
#